data_9196dc78ba1f436e5fac5ea49e9a755d
#
_entry.id   9196dc78ba1f436e5fac5ea49e9a755d
#
_cell.length_a   1.000
_cell.length_b   1.000
_cell.length_c   1.000
_cell.angle_alpha   90.00
_cell.angle_beta   90.00
_cell.angle_gamma   90.00
#
_symmetry.space_group_name_H-M   'P 1'
#
loop_
_entity.id
_entity.type
_entity.pdbx_description
1 polymer ?
#
loop_
_entity_poly.entity_id
_entity_poly.type
_entity_poly.pdbx_seq_one_letter_code
_entity_poly.pdbx_strand_id
1 'polypeptide(L)'
;MADTTLVGAQGLETFRKEAKATTETYRARVLLCMTGCRSMGSVDLARTFREKLAAAGLTDEVAIVDAGCHGQCTLAPAVVIEPQNFLYGGVRPEDVDEIIETSLRQGKPVQRLCQNVAGKAAETLEEAPFYLGQERLVLA
;
A
#
# COMPACT_ATOMS: atom_id res chain seq x y z
N MET A 1 1.24 7.66 24.92
CA MET A 1 1.24 6.23 24.50
C MET A 1 0.96 5.39 25.72
N ALA A 2 -0.15 4.67 25.76
CA ALA A 2 -0.39 3.71 26.82
C ALA A 2 0.64 2.59 26.70
N ASP A 3 1.29 2.26 27.81
CA ASP A 3 2.22 1.14 27.89
C ASP A 3 1.37 -0.16 27.75
N THR A 4 1.26 -0.66 26.52
CA THR A 4 0.51 -1.88 26.23
C THR A 4 1.46 -3.06 26.38
N THR A 5 1.71 -3.44 27.62
CA THR A 5 2.43 -4.68 27.90
C THR A 5 1.56 -5.87 27.53
N LEU A 6 1.90 -6.58 26.46
CA LEU A 6 1.19 -7.79 26.05
C LEU A 6 1.48 -8.92 27.05
N VAL A 7 0.49 -9.26 27.88
CA VAL A 7 0.62 -10.33 28.85
C VAL A 7 -0.11 -11.57 28.35
N GLY A 8 0.66 -12.57 27.90
CA GLY A 8 0.16 -13.88 27.48
C GLY A 8 -0.66 -13.86 26.17
N ALA A 9 -1.19 -15.01 25.82
CA ALA A 9 -1.96 -15.19 24.57
C ALA A 9 -3.25 -14.36 24.51
N GLN A 10 -3.89 -14.14 25.65
CA GLN A 10 -5.13 -13.33 25.72
C GLN A 10 -4.84 -11.85 25.43
N GLY A 11 -3.74 -11.30 25.97
CA GLY A 11 -3.32 -9.92 25.68
C GLY A 11 -3.02 -9.72 24.19
N LEU A 12 -2.35 -10.68 23.59
CA LEU A 12 -2.06 -10.66 22.15
C LEU A 12 -3.36 -10.69 21.30
N GLU A 13 -4.32 -11.55 21.67
CA GLU A 13 -5.58 -11.65 20.93
C GLU A 13 -6.44 -10.39 21.07
N THR A 14 -6.43 -9.75 22.24
CA THR A 14 -7.11 -8.45 22.44
C THR A 14 -6.49 -7.38 21.57
N PHE A 15 -5.16 -7.26 21.60
CA PHE A 15 -4.42 -6.31 20.77
C PHE A 15 -4.66 -6.54 19.29
N ARG A 16 -4.68 -7.81 18.85
CA ARG A 16 -4.97 -8.17 17.45
C ARG A 16 -6.36 -7.70 17.02
N LYS A 17 -7.38 -7.89 17.87
CA LYS A 17 -8.75 -7.44 17.59
C LYS A 17 -8.84 -5.92 17.49
N GLU A 18 -8.20 -5.19 18.41
CA GLU A 18 -8.16 -3.73 18.40
C GLU A 18 -7.43 -3.19 17.16
N ALA A 19 -6.26 -3.76 16.84
CA ALA A 19 -5.49 -3.37 15.65
C ALA A 19 -6.28 -3.64 14.37
N LYS A 20 -6.97 -4.79 14.29
CA LYS A 20 -7.81 -5.13 13.15
C LYS A 20 -9.00 -4.18 13.01
N ALA A 21 -9.70 -3.88 14.09
CA ALA A 21 -10.81 -2.92 14.07
C ALA A 21 -10.39 -1.54 13.60
N THR A 22 -9.22 -1.05 14.02
CA THR A 22 -8.66 0.23 13.56
C THR A 22 -8.33 0.21 12.06
N THR A 23 -7.84 -0.93 11.56
CA THR A 23 -7.49 -1.09 10.15
C THR A 23 -8.74 -1.17 9.25
N GLU A 24 -9.79 -1.82 9.73
CA GLU A 24 -11.06 -2.02 9.01
C GLU A 24 -11.93 -0.75 8.89
N THR A 25 -11.58 0.36 9.56
CA THR A 25 -12.30 1.63 9.41
C THR A 25 -12.11 2.28 8.04
N TYR A 26 -11.01 1.96 7.36
CA TYR A 26 -10.72 2.53 6.04
C TYR A 26 -11.20 1.62 4.92
N ARG A 27 -11.88 2.19 3.92
CA ARG A 27 -12.30 1.44 2.73
C ARG A 27 -11.15 1.07 1.79
N ALA A 28 -10.05 1.80 1.87
CA ALA A 28 -8.84 1.55 1.09
C ALA A 28 -7.57 1.95 1.85
N ARG A 29 -6.46 1.35 1.51
CA ARG A 29 -5.14 1.69 2.05
C ARG A 29 -4.14 1.86 0.92
N VAL A 30 -3.30 2.89 1.02
CA VAL A 30 -2.17 3.13 0.13
C VAL A 30 -0.90 2.80 0.91
N LEU A 31 -0.26 1.68 0.59
CA LEU A 31 0.96 1.22 1.23
C LEU A 31 2.15 1.72 0.42
N LEU A 32 2.99 2.52 1.06
CA LEU A 32 4.20 3.10 0.45
C LEU A 32 5.43 2.43 1.06
N CYS A 33 6.28 1.85 0.22
CA CYS A 33 7.56 1.30 0.69
C CYS A 33 8.44 2.43 1.24
N MET A 34 8.71 2.39 2.55
CA MET A 34 9.48 3.41 3.29
C MET A 34 10.84 2.92 3.78
N THR A 35 11.41 1.92 3.12
CA THR A 35 12.79 1.45 3.34
C THR A 35 13.72 2.00 2.26
N GLY A 36 14.25 1.19 1.36
CA GLY A 36 15.11 1.63 0.26
C GLY A 36 14.46 2.66 -0.69
N CYS A 37 13.14 2.61 -0.86
CA CYS A 37 12.41 3.55 -1.69
C CYS A 37 12.44 5.01 -1.19
N ARG A 38 12.85 5.25 0.07
CA ARG A 38 13.03 6.63 0.59
C ARG A 38 14.04 7.41 -0.24
N SER A 39 15.14 6.78 -0.64
CA SER A 39 16.15 7.39 -1.51
C SER A 39 15.67 7.59 -2.96
N MET A 40 14.57 6.94 -3.34
CA MET A 40 13.96 7.02 -4.65
C MET A 40 12.73 7.94 -4.70
N GLY A 41 12.49 8.73 -3.64
CA GLY A 41 11.44 9.75 -3.62
C GLY A 41 10.13 9.34 -2.94
N SER A 42 10.05 8.17 -2.27
CA SER A 42 8.79 7.75 -1.63
C SER A 42 8.33 8.66 -0.48
N VAL A 43 9.24 9.44 0.13
CA VAL A 43 8.87 10.43 1.16
C VAL A 43 8.06 11.57 0.55
N ASP A 44 8.51 12.11 -0.59
CA ASP A 44 7.77 13.16 -1.29
C ASP A 44 6.46 12.63 -1.87
N LEU A 45 6.48 11.41 -2.37
CA LEU A 45 5.29 10.72 -2.85
C LEU A 45 4.24 10.57 -1.73
N ALA A 46 4.64 10.14 -0.53
CA ALA A 46 3.73 10.02 0.61
C ALA A 46 3.14 11.38 1.04
N ARG A 47 3.96 12.44 1.01
CA ARG A 47 3.48 13.79 1.26
C ARG A 47 2.42 14.20 0.23
N THR A 48 2.71 14.00 -1.05
CA THR A 48 1.77 14.31 -2.14
C THR A 48 0.46 13.54 -2.01
N PHE A 49 0.51 12.25 -1.66
CA PHE A 49 -0.72 11.48 -1.40
C PHE A 49 -1.55 12.10 -0.26
N ARG A 50 -0.92 12.45 0.88
CA ARG A 50 -1.62 13.06 2.01
C ARG A 50 -2.28 14.39 1.63
N GLU A 51 -1.56 15.25 0.93
CA GLU A 51 -2.07 16.56 0.46
C GLU A 51 -3.25 16.39 -0.51
N LYS A 52 -3.12 15.51 -1.49
CA LYS A 52 -4.16 15.28 -2.51
C LYS A 52 -5.39 14.55 -1.98
N LEU A 53 -5.22 13.60 -1.07
CA LEU A 53 -6.35 12.95 -0.39
C LEU A 53 -7.11 13.94 0.49
N ALA A 54 -6.41 14.84 1.18
CA ALA A 54 -7.04 15.91 1.95
C ALA A 54 -7.84 16.86 1.04
N ALA A 55 -7.25 17.27 -0.07
CA ALA A 55 -7.95 18.11 -1.06
C ALA A 55 -9.16 17.42 -1.69
N ALA A 56 -9.11 16.09 -1.84
CA ALA A 56 -10.21 15.28 -2.38
C ALA A 56 -11.27 14.89 -1.34
N GLY A 57 -11.08 15.25 -0.04
CA GLY A 57 -11.97 14.90 1.07
C GLY A 57 -12.01 13.40 1.39
N LEU A 58 -10.91 12.68 1.15
CA LEU A 58 -10.82 11.22 1.31
C LEU A 58 -10.00 10.77 2.52
N THR A 59 -9.58 11.68 3.39
CA THR A 59 -8.71 11.39 4.56
C THR A 59 -9.32 10.40 5.54
N ASP A 60 -10.64 10.41 5.69
CA ASP A 60 -11.35 9.52 6.61
C ASP A 60 -11.68 8.16 5.98
N GLU A 61 -11.53 8.05 4.66
CA GLU A 61 -11.87 6.84 3.90
C GLU A 61 -10.62 6.05 3.47
N VAL A 62 -9.49 6.72 3.31
CA VAL A 62 -8.27 6.14 2.75
C VAL A 62 -7.08 6.37 3.69
N ALA A 63 -6.47 5.29 4.17
CA ALA A 63 -5.26 5.36 4.99
C ALA A 63 -4.00 5.39 4.13
N ILE A 64 -3.04 6.24 4.51
CA ILE A 64 -1.67 6.19 4.01
C ILE A 64 -0.82 5.43 5.01
N VAL A 65 -0.23 4.32 4.57
CA VAL A 65 0.58 3.43 5.40
C VAL A 65 2.03 3.48 4.96
N ASP A 66 2.90 3.90 5.86
CA ASP A 66 4.34 3.82 5.68
C ASP A 66 4.76 2.35 5.90
N ALA A 67 4.81 1.58 4.82
CA ALA A 67 5.04 0.14 4.85
C ALA A 67 6.53 -0.22 4.83
N GLY A 68 6.83 -1.44 5.22
CA GLY A 68 8.14 -2.07 5.06
C GLY A 68 8.51 -2.31 3.60
N CYS A 69 9.58 -3.06 3.37
CA CYS A 69 10.04 -3.38 2.02
C CYS A 69 9.16 -4.45 1.38
N HIS A 70 8.66 -4.16 0.19
CA HIS A 70 7.93 -5.14 -0.64
C HIS A 70 8.85 -6.10 -1.42
N GLY A 71 10.19 -5.94 -1.30
CA GLY A 71 11.17 -6.81 -1.96
C GLY A 71 11.47 -6.46 -3.42
N GLN A 72 10.70 -5.60 -4.06
CA GLN A 72 10.83 -5.26 -5.48
C GLN A 72 11.53 -3.92 -5.71
N CYS A 73 12.82 -3.83 -5.42
CA CYS A 73 13.58 -2.58 -5.59
C CYS A 73 13.66 -2.10 -7.04
N THR A 74 13.49 -2.99 -8.01
CA THR A 74 13.43 -2.63 -9.44
C THR A 74 12.18 -1.83 -9.81
N LEU A 75 11.15 -1.89 -8.98
CA LEU A 75 9.90 -1.13 -9.12
C LEU A 75 9.86 0.12 -8.22
N ALA A 76 10.99 0.54 -7.63
CA ALA A 76 11.01 1.68 -6.71
C ALA A 76 10.71 3.02 -7.41
N PRO A 77 9.94 3.93 -6.81
CA PRO A 77 9.09 3.74 -5.62
C PRO A 77 7.91 2.82 -5.90
N ALA A 78 7.72 1.80 -5.03
CA ALA A 78 6.61 0.86 -5.15
C ALA A 78 5.45 1.27 -4.24
N VAL A 79 4.24 1.15 -4.77
CA VAL A 79 2.98 1.46 -4.09
C VAL A 79 2.03 0.29 -4.24
N VAL A 80 1.39 -0.10 -3.13
CA VAL A 80 0.32 -1.10 -3.15
C VAL A 80 -1.00 -0.45 -2.74
N ILE A 81 -2.06 -0.73 -3.47
CA ILE A 81 -3.41 -0.23 -3.19
C ILE A 81 -4.26 -1.40 -2.72
N GLU A 82 -4.69 -1.37 -1.48
CA GLU A 82 -5.62 -2.35 -0.92
C GLU A 82 -7.06 -1.81 -0.87
N PRO A 83 -8.09 -2.66 -0.94
CA PRO A 83 -8.07 -4.14 -0.86
C PRO A 83 -7.81 -4.87 -2.17
N GLN A 84 -7.70 -4.21 -3.32
CA GLN A 84 -7.53 -4.86 -4.62
C GLN A 84 -6.12 -5.41 -4.85
N ASN A 85 -5.16 -5.08 -3.98
CA ASN A 85 -3.75 -5.44 -4.07
C ASN A 85 -3.05 -4.97 -5.35
N PHE A 86 -3.52 -3.85 -5.96
CA PHE A 86 -2.84 -3.29 -7.13
C PHE A 86 -1.38 -2.94 -6.80
N LEU A 87 -0.45 -3.40 -7.63
CA LEU A 87 0.98 -3.14 -7.46
C LEU A 87 1.47 -2.18 -8.55
N TYR A 88 1.92 -1.02 -8.11
CA TYR A 88 2.48 0.02 -8.99
C TYR A 88 3.97 0.21 -8.76
N GLY A 89 4.69 0.38 -9.85
CA GLY A 89 6.13 0.64 -9.84
C GLY A 89 6.51 1.97 -10.47
N GLY A 90 7.61 2.56 -10.00
CA GLY A 90 8.13 3.81 -10.51
C GLY A 90 7.18 4.99 -10.35
N VAL A 91 6.33 4.94 -9.32
CA VAL A 91 5.28 5.94 -9.07
C VAL A 91 5.89 7.29 -8.73
N ARG A 92 5.40 8.34 -9.35
CA ARG A 92 5.84 9.71 -9.16
C ARG A 92 4.72 10.59 -8.59
N PRO A 93 5.04 11.76 -8.00
CA PRO A 93 4.02 12.69 -7.49
C PRO A 93 2.95 13.09 -8.51
N GLU A 94 3.30 13.19 -9.79
CA GLU A 94 2.37 13.50 -10.88
C GLU A 94 1.34 12.40 -11.16
N ASP A 95 1.62 11.16 -10.76
CA ASP A 95 0.72 10.01 -10.96
C ASP A 95 -0.39 9.93 -9.91
N VAL A 96 -0.24 10.65 -8.80
CA VAL A 96 -1.11 10.53 -7.64
C VAL A 96 -2.57 10.85 -7.94
N ASP A 97 -2.83 11.87 -8.77
CA ASP A 97 -4.20 12.24 -9.15
C ASP A 97 -4.89 11.11 -9.93
N GLU A 98 -4.16 10.50 -10.86
CA GLU A 98 -4.69 9.38 -11.65
C GLU A 98 -4.95 8.15 -10.76
N ILE A 99 -4.07 7.86 -9.80
CA ILE A 99 -4.25 6.77 -8.84
C ILE A 99 -5.50 7.03 -7.98
N ILE A 100 -5.69 8.24 -7.48
CA ILE A 100 -6.87 8.60 -6.69
C ILE A 100 -8.14 8.40 -7.50
N GLU A 101 -8.19 8.93 -8.72
CA GLU A 101 -9.38 8.86 -9.55
C GLU A 101 -9.66 7.44 -10.04
N THR A 102 -8.64 6.73 -10.55
CA THR A 102 -8.82 5.42 -11.19
C THR A 102 -8.88 4.29 -10.16
N SER A 103 -7.93 4.27 -9.20
CA SER A 103 -7.83 3.13 -8.27
C SER A 103 -8.70 3.31 -7.03
N LEU A 104 -8.64 4.49 -6.39
CA LEU A 104 -9.34 4.69 -5.12
C LEU A 104 -10.83 5.00 -5.33
N ARG A 105 -11.22 5.69 -6.40
CA ARG A 105 -12.64 6.02 -6.70
C ARG A 105 -13.32 4.97 -7.55
N GLN A 106 -12.67 4.52 -8.64
CA GLN A 106 -13.28 3.60 -9.59
C GLN A 106 -12.94 2.12 -9.34
N GLY A 107 -11.98 1.82 -8.47
CA GLY A 107 -11.54 0.45 -8.18
C GLY A 107 -10.87 -0.26 -9.36
N LYS A 108 -10.24 0.50 -10.26
CA LYS A 108 -9.57 -0.02 -11.46
C LYS A 108 -8.06 0.19 -11.39
N PRO A 109 -7.24 -0.68 -12.00
CA PRO A 109 -5.81 -0.48 -12.03
C PRO A 109 -5.39 0.62 -13.01
N VAL A 110 -4.33 1.36 -12.67
CA VAL A 110 -3.64 2.27 -13.58
C VAL A 110 -2.64 1.47 -14.39
N GLN A 111 -3.03 0.97 -15.55
CA GLN A 111 -2.31 -0.01 -16.37
C GLN A 111 -0.84 0.36 -16.65
N ARG A 112 -0.56 1.64 -16.92
CA ARG A 112 0.80 2.11 -17.22
C ARG A 112 1.76 2.03 -16.04
N LEU A 113 1.26 1.96 -14.82
CA LEU A 113 2.04 1.83 -13.59
C LEU A 113 2.24 0.38 -13.17
N CYS A 114 1.50 -0.56 -13.78
CA CYS A 114 1.64 -1.98 -13.53
C CYS A 114 2.91 -2.54 -14.17
N GLN A 115 3.48 -3.58 -13.55
CA GLN A 115 4.63 -4.28 -14.11
C GLN A 115 4.23 -5.00 -15.42
N ASN A 116 4.95 -4.75 -16.51
CA ASN A 116 4.74 -5.51 -17.73
C ASN A 116 5.51 -6.83 -17.69
N VAL A 117 4.78 -7.93 -17.87
CA VAL A 117 5.33 -9.28 -17.89
C VAL A 117 4.93 -9.95 -19.18
N ALA A 118 5.90 -10.17 -20.07
CA ALA A 118 5.69 -10.81 -21.37
C ALA A 118 4.56 -10.17 -22.21
N GLY A 119 4.43 -8.84 -22.15
CA GLY A 119 3.41 -8.10 -22.90
C GLY A 119 2.05 -7.97 -22.21
N LYS A 120 1.90 -8.52 -21.01
CA LYS A 120 0.70 -8.37 -20.18
C LYS A 120 1.03 -7.60 -18.90
N ALA A 121 0.15 -6.70 -18.48
CA ALA A 121 0.26 -6.03 -17.20
C ALA A 121 -0.05 -7.00 -16.05
N ALA A 122 0.86 -7.12 -15.08
CA ALA A 122 0.58 -7.73 -13.78
C ALA A 122 -0.03 -6.64 -12.91
N GLU A 123 -1.34 -6.68 -12.70
CA GLU A 123 -2.09 -5.62 -12.04
C GLU A 123 -1.99 -5.71 -10.53
N THR A 124 -1.89 -6.93 -10.00
CA THR A 124 -1.91 -7.22 -8.57
C THR A 124 -0.60 -7.84 -8.08
N LEU A 125 -0.42 -7.83 -6.76
CA LEU A 125 0.70 -8.51 -6.11
C LEU A 125 0.77 -9.99 -6.49
N GLU A 126 -0.38 -10.66 -6.56
CA GLU A 126 -0.48 -12.08 -6.84
C GLU A 126 -0.07 -12.43 -8.28
N GLU A 127 -0.24 -11.48 -9.20
CA GLU A 127 0.15 -11.67 -10.62
C GLU A 127 1.62 -11.32 -10.88
N ALA A 128 2.26 -10.58 -9.98
CA ALA A 128 3.65 -10.20 -10.15
C ALA A 128 4.59 -11.42 -10.00
N PRO A 129 5.52 -11.64 -10.96
CA PRO A 129 6.36 -12.85 -10.99
C PRO A 129 7.17 -13.06 -9.71
N PHE A 130 7.56 -11.98 -9.04
CA PHE A 130 8.30 -12.04 -7.79
C PHE A 130 7.51 -12.73 -6.66
N TYR A 131 6.18 -12.62 -6.67
CA TYR A 131 5.33 -13.19 -5.63
C TYR A 131 4.74 -14.54 -6.01
N LEU A 132 4.82 -14.94 -7.29
CA LEU A 132 4.34 -16.24 -7.73
C LEU A 132 5.07 -17.38 -7.00
N GLY A 133 4.31 -18.24 -6.36
CA GLY A 133 4.84 -19.38 -5.61
C GLY A 133 5.46 -19.03 -4.23
N GLN A 134 5.34 -17.79 -3.77
CA GLN A 134 5.72 -17.42 -2.41
C GLN A 134 4.59 -17.73 -1.42
N GLU A 135 4.95 -18.37 -0.30
CA GLU A 135 4.09 -18.53 0.86
C GLU A 135 4.51 -17.52 1.93
N ARG A 136 3.65 -16.56 2.23
CA ARG A 136 3.93 -15.49 3.20
C ARG A 136 3.33 -15.85 4.56
N LEU A 137 4.19 -16.19 5.53
CA LEU A 137 3.78 -16.57 6.88
C LEU A 137 3.78 -15.40 7.85
N VAL A 138 4.70 -14.44 7.68
CA VAL A 138 4.90 -13.31 8.61
C VAL A 138 4.19 -12.05 8.12
N LEU A 139 4.10 -11.85 6.81
CA LEU A 139 3.51 -10.67 6.18
C LEU A 139 2.16 -10.96 5.50
N ALA A 140 1.48 -11.98 6.00
CA ALA A 140 0.16 -12.37 5.50
C ALA A 140 -0.95 -11.44 6.01
#